data_e20af1c67493aecc5407ee461e8c0f1a
#
_entry.id   e20af1c67493aecc5407ee461e8c0f1a
#
_cell.length_a   1.000
_cell.length_b   1.000
_cell.length_c   1.000
_cell.angle_alpha   90.00
_cell.angle_beta   90.00
_cell.angle_gamma   90.00
#
_symmetry.space_group_name_H-M   'P 1'
#
loop_
_entity.id
_entity.type
_entity.pdbx_description
1 polymer ?
#
loop_
_entity_poly.entity_id
_entity_poly.type
_entity_poly.pdbx_seq_one_letter_code
_entity_poly.pdbx_strand_id
1 'polypeptide(L)'
;EVAKNLPLSLDRIRRFKEHPAVLNWKIIDEPDLRPEIIDEVADAYRKLREADWDHPLLLTIASPPSYGHWAHFCDILQIDPYPIPKQPLTMVSDYCDRAKAVLQPWQNLTAVLQCGWLPGPPANQPTYEQARAMVYLAVIHGAKGIFWYSMHDPGWDLTKTPLWPRFKELNAETAELGALAILGKPVEVACDTEEVHAAAWEREGRVYILATNPGKDARTATLKPRAGRWAAGRDGAALRVLRGEAEFKMREGTLLLTLPAVGSTLLEIGG
;
A
#
# COMPACT_ATOMS: atom_id res chain seq x y z
N GLU A 1 -3.79 27.71 8.82
CA GLU A 1 -2.43 27.24 8.44
C GLU A 1 -2.33 26.98 6.95
N VAL A 2 -3.36 26.37 6.32
CA VAL A 2 -3.44 26.14 4.87
C VAL A 2 -3.40 27.47 4.13
N ALA A 3 -4.29 28.39 4.45
CA ALA A 3 -4.35 29.72 3.84
C ALA A 3 -3.04 30.51 4.00
N LYS A 4 -2.36 30.39 5.14
CA LYS A 4 -1.08 31.05 5.41
C LYS A 4 0.05 30.52 4.53
N ASN A 5 0.07 29.21 4.27
CA ASN A 5 1.12 28.53 3.50
C ASN A 5 0.86 28.48 1.99
N LEU A 6 -0.37 28.78 1.57
CA LEU A 6 -0.77 28.69 0.17
C LEU A 6 0.07 29.55 -0.79
N PRO A 7 0.44 30.83 -0.46
CA PRO A 7 1.31 31.62 -1.34
C PRO A 7 2.68 30.96 -1.57
N LEU A 8 3.27 30.34 -0.53
CA LEU A 8 4.54 29.61 -0.64
C LEU A 8 4.38 28.35 -1.49
N SER A 9 3.26 27.63 -1.36
CA SER A 9 2.97 26.45 -2.18
C SER A 9 2.82 26.82 -3.66
N LEU A 10 2.11 27.89 -3.96
CA LEU A 10 1.97 28.42 -5.33
C LEU A 10 3.31 28.88 -5.92
N ASP A 11 4.18 29.51 -5.13
CA ASP A 11 5.52 29.88 -5.58
C ASP A 11 6.37 28.63 -5.89
N ARG A 12 6.32 27.60 -5.04
CA ARG A 12 7.01 26.33 -5.29
C ARG A 12 6.52 25.66 -6.56
N ILE A 13 5.22 25.60 -6.82
CA ILE A 13 4.66 25.06 -8.06
C ILE A 13 5.22 25.81 -9.26
N ARG A 14 5.14 27.15 -9.29
CA ARG A 14 5.64 27.96 -10.40
C ARG A 14 7.12 27.70 -10.70
N ARG A 15 7.93 27.44 -9.67
CA ARG A 15 9.37 27.22 -9.79
C ARG A 15 9.75 25.81 -10.22
N PHE A 16 8.97 24.81 -9.81
CA PHE A 16 9.41 23.42 -9.89
C PHE A 16 8.49 22.51 -10.72
N LYS A 17 7.33 22.94 -11.20
CA LYS A 17 6.39 22.10 -11.94
C LYS A 17 6.98 21.44 -13.19
N GLU A 18 7.96 22.05 -13.83
CA GLU A 18 8.64 21.49 -15.00
C GLU A 18 9.81 20.57 -14.62
N HIS A 19 10.09 20.38 -13.32
CA HIS A 19 11.23 19.58 -12.90
C HIS A 19 10.88 18.09 -12.93
N PRO A 20 11.65 17.22 -13.62
CA PRO A 20 11.29 15.82 -13.85
C PRO A 20 11.23 14.95 -12.56
N ALA A 21 11.70 15.46 -11.44
CA ALA A 21 11.61 14.77 -10.15
C ALA A 21 10.32 15.09 -9.37
N VAL A 22 9.49 16.02 -9.85
CA VAL A 22 8.19 16.29 -9.22
C VAL A 22 7.22 15.20 -9.62
N LEU A 23 6.66 14.51 -8.64
CA LEU A 23 5.67 13.46 -8.83
C LEU A 23 4.24 13.95 -8.54
N ASN A 24 4.09 14.70 -7.47
CA ASN A 24 2.80 15.22 -7.01
C ASN A 24 3.01 16.41 -6.06
N TRP A 25 1.92 17.12 -5.74
CA TRP A 25 1.90 18.16 -4.73
C TRP A 25 1.05 17.74 -3.55
N LYS A 26 1.64 17.67 -2.36
CA LYS A 26 0.89 17.44 -1.12
C LYS A 26 0.24 18.74 -0.66
N ILE A 27 -1.08 18.75 -0.50
CA ILE A 27 -1.85 19.92 -0.09
C ILE A 27 -1.62 20.20 1.39
N ILE A 28 -1.90 19.19 2.21
CA ILE A 28 -1.76 19.24 3.67
C ILE A 28 -1.71 17.81 4.23
N ASP A 29 -1.28 17.67 5.47
CA ASP A 29 -1.24 16.43 6.22
C ASP A 29 -2.39 16.40 7.24
N GLU A 30 -3.15 15.30 7.25
CA GLU A 30 -4.20 14.97 8.21
C GLU A 30 -5.15 16.15 8.56
N PRO A 31 -5.76 16.82 7.56
CA PRO A 31 -6.70 17.91 7.84
C PRO A 31 -7.96 17.45 8.54
N ASP A 32 -8.29 16.16 8.46
CA ASP A 32 -9.44 15.56 9.12
C ASP A 32 -9.37 15.57 10.66
N LEU A 33 -8.18 15.78 11.23
CA LEU A 33 -8.00 16.05 12.64
C LEU A 33 -8.43 17.49 13.04
N ARG A 34 -8.72 18.35 12.05
CA ARG A 34 -9.17 19.72 12.18
C ARG A 34 -10.27 20.00 11.16
N PRO A 35 -11.45 19.40 11.29
CA PRO A 35 -12.49 19.44 10.26
C PRO A 35 -12.99 20.85 9.92
N GLU A 36 -12.78 21.83 10.81
CA GLU A 36 -13.13 23.24 10.60
C GLU A 36 -12.36 23.92 9.44
N ILE A 37 -11.23 23.34 8.99
CA ILE A 37 -10.44 23.91 7.89
C ILE A 37 -10.85 23.40 6.50
N ILE A 38 -11.97 22.70 6.36
CA ILE A 38 -12.35 22.05 5.10
C ILE A 38 -12.48 23.07 3.94
N ASP A 39 -13.04 24.24 4.21
CA ASP A 39 -13.17 25.30 3.20
C ASP A 39 -11.81 25.84 2.75
N GLU A 40 -10.84 25.94 3.67
CA GLU A 40 -9.48 26.35 3.33
C GLU A 40 -8.78 25.31 2.44
N VAL A 41 -9.00 24.01 2.70
CA VAL A 41 -8.45 22.93 1.90
C VAL A 41 -9.09 22.89 0.51
N ALA A 42 -10.40 23.09 0.41
CA ALA A 42 -11.12 23.17 -0.85
C ALA A 42 -10.60 24.34 -1.71
N ASP A 43 -10.40 25.53 -1.10
CA ASP A 43 -9.84 26.70 -1.79
C ASP A 43 -8.38 26.43 -2.24
N ALA A 44 -7.57 25.82 -1.38
CA ALA A 44 -6.20 25.45 -1.72
C ALA A 44 -6.16 24.45 -2.87
N TYR A 45 -6.97 23.39 -2.83
CA TYR A 45 -7.07 22.41 -3.91
C TYR A 45 -7.34 23.09 -5.25
N ARG A 46 -8.34 23.98 -5.33
CA ARG A 46 -8.71 24.69 -6.55
C ARG A 46 -7.54 25.55 -7.07
N LYS A 47 -6.91 26.35 -6.22
CA LYS A 47 -5.81 27.24 -6.60
C LYS A 47 -4.54 26.51 -7.00
N LEU A 48 -4.22 25.38 -6.33
CA LEU A 48 -3.07 24.55 -6.70
C LEU A 48 -3.34 23.85 -8.02
N ARG A 49 -4.56 23.39 -8.26
CA ARG A 49 -4.98 22.78 -9.54
C ARG A 49 -4.89 23.79 -10.69
N GLU A 50 -5.35 25.03 -10.50
CA GLU A 50 -5.21 26.10 -11.49
C GLU A 50 -3.75 26.44 -11.81
N ALA A 51 -2.84 26.29 -10.84
CA ALA A 51 -1.42 26.56 -11.02
C ALA A 51 -0.67 25.43 -11.74
N ASP A 52 -1.14 24.19 -11.59
CA ASP A 52 -0.56 23.00 -12.19
C ASP A 52 -1.63 21.91 -12.42
N TRP A 53 -1.95 21.67 -13.68
CA TRP A 53 -2.89 20.63 -14.12
C TRP A 53 -2.23 19.28 -14.36
N ASP A 54 -0.92 19.25 -14.57
CA ASP A 54 -0.20 18.07 -15.02
C ASP A 54 0.16 17.14 -13.86
N HIS A 55 0.42 17.69 -12.67
CA HIS A 55 0.77 16.90 -11.50
C HIS A 55 -0.44 16.66 -10.58
N PRO A 56 -0.59 15.42 -10.09
CA PRO A 56 -1.67 15.10 -9.16
C PRO A 56 -1.50 15.80 -7.80
N LEU A 57 -2.63 16.14 -7.20
CA LEU A 57 -2.71 16.68 -5.84
C LEU A 57 -2.96 15.55 -4.85
N LEU A 58 -2.16 15.49 -3.80
CA LEU A 58 -2.19 14.45 -2.78
C LEU A 58 -2.68 15.03 -1.45
N LEU A 59 -3.55 14.28 -0.78
CA LEU A 59 -4.07 14.60 0.54
C LEU A 59 -3.94 13.36 1.46
N THR A 60 -3.29 13.52 2.61
CA THR A 60 -3.22 12.46 3.63
C THR A 60 -4.36 12.61 4.60
N ILE A 61 -5.09 11.52 4.87
CA ILE A 61 -6.23 11.48 5.79
C ILE A 61 -6.02 10.33 6.80
N ALA A 62 -6.01 10.68 8.09
CA ALA A 62 -5.73 9.74 9.16
C ALA A 62 -6.90 8.79 9.48
N SER A 63 -8.15 9.28 9.41
CA SER A 63 -9.31 8.59 9.93
C SER A 63 -10.24 8.05 8.83
N PRO A 64 -10.46 6.72 8.72
CA PRO A 64 -11.34 6.15 7.70
C PRO A 64 -12.76 6.73 7.63
N PRO A 65 -13.44 7.08 8.73
CA PRO A 65 -14.75 7.74 8.66
C PRO A 65 -14.74 9.08 7.92
N SER A 66 -13.58 9.74 7.85
CA SER A 66 -13.42 11.04 7.20
C SER A 66 -13.17 10.96 5.69
N TYR A 67 -12.77 9.80 5.16
CA TYR A 67 -12.35 9.65 3.75
C TYR A 67 -13.36 10.23 2.76
N GLY A 68 -14.65 9.91 2.92
CA GLY A 68 -15.69 10.38 2.01
C GLY A 68 -15.85 11.91 1.95
N HIS A 69 -15.57 12.60 3.04
CA HIS A 69 -15.64 14.07 3.10
C HIS A 69 -14.44 14.75 2.44
N TRP A 70 -13.26 14.11 2.48
CA TRP A 70 -12.01 14.71 2.03
C TRP A 70 -11.56 14.23 0.65
N ALA A 71 -11.98 13.06 0.18
CA ALA A 71 -11.57 12.49 -1.09
C ALA A 71 -11.87 13.41 -2.30
N HIS A 72 -12.83 14.30 -2.19
CA HIS A 72 -13.17 15.27 -3.25
C HIS A 72 -12.07 16.32 -3.53
N PHE A 73 -11.14 16.49 -2.61
CA PHE A 73 -10.09 17.51 -2.68
C PHE A 73 -8.72 16.92 -3.01
N CYS A 74 -8.64 15.76 -3.69
CA CYS A 74 -7.37 15.18 -4.11
C CYS A 74 -7.54 14.29 -5.35
N ASP A 75 -6.44 14.05 -6.04
CA ASP A 75 -6.31 13.02 -7.06
C ASP A 75 -5.73 11.73 -6.47
N ILE A 76 -4.93 11.88 -5.43
CA ILE A 76 -4.33 10.78 -4.68
C ILE A 76 -4.76 10.91 -3.22
N LEU A 77 -5.60 9.99 -2.76
CA LEU A 77 -5.86 9.82 -1.34
C LEU A 77 -4.71 9.02 -0.73
N GLN A 78 -4.06 9.60 0.25
CA GLN A 78 -3.03 8.92 1.03
C GLN A 78 -3.57 8.59 2.41
N ILE A 79 -3.41 7.33 2.82
CA ILE A 79 -3.79 6.84 4.15
C ILE A 79 -2.54 6.49 4.94
N ASP A 80 -2.61 6.54 6.27
CA ASP A 80 -1.47 6.31 7.16
C ASP A 80 -1.80 5.39 8.35
N PRO A 81 -2.08 4.10 8.08
CA PRO A 81 -2.35 3.11 9.11
C PRO A 81 -1.08 2.74 9.89
N TYR A 82 -1.08 3.00 11.19
CA TYR A 82 0.02 2.67 12.11
C TYR A 82 -0.41 1.64 13.16
N PRO A 83 -0.44 0.33 12.82
CA PRO A 83 -0.99 -0.69 13.71
C PRO A 83 -0.13 -0.99 14.94
N ILE A 84 1.20 -0.86 14.86
CA ILE A 84 2.11 -1.28 15.92
C ILE A 84 2.20 -0.23 17.03
N PRO A 85 2.10 -0.62 18.32
CA PRO A 85 1.99 -2.00 18.83
C PRO A 85 0.57 -2.46 19.16
N LYS A 86 -0.46 -1.63 18.95
CA LYS A 86 -1.78 -1.79 19.60
C LYS A 86 -2.86 -2.42 18.73
N GLN A 87 -2.72 -2.33 17.42
CA GLN A 87 -3.72 -2.78 16.45
C GLN A 87 -3.23 -4.00 15.66
N PRO A 88 -4.13 -4.80 15.08
CA PRO A 88 -3.74 -5.86 14.15
C PRO A 88 -3.20 -5.27 12.86
N LEU A 89 -2.33 -6.02 12.17
CA LEU A 89 -1.77 -5.60 10.88
C LEU A 89 -2.85 -5.40 9.81
N THR A 90 -4.00 -6.07 9.93
CA THR A 90 -5.17 -5.90 9.06
C THR A 90 -5.77 -4.50 9.10
N MET A 91 -5.38 -3.64 10.04
CA MET A 91 -5.69 -2.21 9.99
C MET A 91 -5.30 -1.61 8.63
N VAL A 92 -4.20 -2.10 8.01
CA VAL A 92 -3.75 -1.63 6.70
C VAL A 92 -4.76 -1.97 5.60
N SER A 93 -5.22 -3.22 5.54
CA SER A 93 -6.24 -3.66 4.59
C SER A 93 -7.57 -2.95 4.79
N ASP A 94 -8.01 -2.81 6.05
CA ASP A 94 -9.25 -2.14 6.40
C ASP A 94 -9.26 -0.67 5.95
N TYR A 95 -8.15 0.04 6.15
CA TYR A 95 -7.99 1.42 5.71
C TYR A 95 -8.00 1.53 4.18
N CYS A 96 -7.27 0.63 3.49
CA CYS A 96 -7.28 0.57 2.01
C CYS A 96 -8.69 0.33 1.46
N ASP A 97 -9.43 -0.64 1.99
CA ASP A 97 -10.76 -0.98 1.50
C ASP A 97 -11.76 0.16 1.73
N ARG A 98 -11.72 0.81 2.90
CA ARG A 98 -12.55 2.00 3.18
C ARG A 98 -12.20 3.18 2.28
N ALA A 99 -10.91 3.39 1.99
CA ALA A 99 -10.49 4.42 1.05
C ALA A 99 -11.00 4.12 -0.36
N LYS A 100 -10.83 2.89 -0.86
CA LYS A 100 -11.32 2.48 -2.17
C LYS A 100 -12.83 2.63 -2.33
N ALA A 101 -13.59 2.41 -1.27
CA ALA A 101 -15.05 2.52 -1.29
C ALA A 101 -15.56 3.94 -1.58
N VAL A 102 -14.73 4.97 -1.38
CA VAL A 102 -15.08 6.39 -1.61
C VAL A 102 -14.37 7.02 -2.81
N LEU A 103 -13.33 6.37 -3.33
CA LEU A 103 -12.55 6.89 -4.46
C LEU A 103 -13.30 6.75 -5.78
N GLN A 104 -13.16 7.76 -6.62
CA GLN A 104 -13.62 7.72 -8.01
C GLN A 104 -12.64 6.90 -8.86
N PRO A 105 -13.07 6.36 -10.02
CA PRO A 105 -12.23 5.50 -10.86
C PRO A 105 -10.91 6.12 -11.35
N TRP A 106 -10.85 7.45 -11.40
CA TRP A 106 -9.66 8.20 -11.83
C TRP A 106 -8.72 8.58 -10.67
N GLN A 107 -9.16 8.43 -9.43
CA GLN A 107 -8.34 8.69 -8.26
C GLN A 107 -7.48 7.48 -7.90
N ASN A 108 -6.36 7.74 -7.23
CA ASN A 108 -5.45 6.70 -6.77
C ASN A 108 -5.33 6.68 -5.25
N LEU A 109 -4.96 5.51 -4.74
CA LEU A 109 -4.68 5.25 -3.33
C LEU A 109 -3.17 5.08 -3.12
N THR A 110 -2.62 5.74 -2.11
CA THR A 110 -1.28 5.47 -1.59
C THR A 110 -1.33 5.27 -0.08
N ALA A 111 -0.34 4.57 0.47
CA ALA A 111 -0.26 4.34 1.91
C ALA A 111 1.08 4.81 2.47
N VAL A 112 1.04 5.49 3.60
CA VAL A 112 2.20 5.72 4.46
C VAL A 112 2.21 4.60 5.49
N LEU A 113 3.19 3.71 5.39
CA LEU A 113 3.31 2.58 6.29
C LEU A 113 4.28 2.89 7.44
N GLN A 114 4.02 2.29 8.57
CA GLN A 114 4.83 2.46 9.76
C GLN A 114 6.17 1.75 9.62
N CYS A 115 7.28 2.46 9.74
CA CYS A 115 8.60 1.87 9.92
C CYS A 115 9.24 2.22 11.28
N GLY A 116 8.54 2.98 12.05
CA GLY A 116 8.89 3.43 13.39
C GLY A 116 8.09 4.67 13.72
N TRP A 117 8.36 5.38 14.70
CA TRP A 117 7.79 6.67 15.08
C TRP A 117 7.37 6.77 16.55
N LEU A 118 6.63 5.82 17.10
CA LEU A 118 6.22 5.99 18.48
C LEU A 118 7.45 5.90 19.39
N PRO A 119 7.81 6.96 20.12
CA PRO A 119 8.85 6.88 21.14
C PRO A 119 8.46 5.79 22.14
N GLY A 120 9.37 4.92 22.46
CA GLY A 120 9.14 3.84 23.39
C GLY A 120 10.05 2.63 23.16
N PRO A 121 9.78 1.53 23.86
CA PRO A 121 10.60 0.33 23.79
C PRO A 121 10.57 -0.26 22.37
N PRO A 122 11.54 -1.13 22.01
CA PRO A 122 11.60 -1.79 20.71
C PRO A 122 10.29 -2.48 20.26
N ALA A 123 9.43 -2.88 21.22
CA ALA A 123 8.11 -3.47 20.92
C ALA A 123 7.14 -2.51 20.20
N ASN A 124 7.41 -1.21 20.19
CA ASN A 124 6.63 -0.22 19.45
C ASN A 124 7.09 -0.07 17.98
N GLN A 125 8.07 -0.87 17.56
CA GLN A 125 8.63 -0.84 16.23
C GLN A 125 8.19 -2.09 15.46
N PRO A 126 7.87 -1.99 14.16
CA PRO A 126 7.59 -3.17 13.37
C PRO A 126 8.85 -4.01 13.19
N THR A 127 8.69 -5.33 13.25
CA THR A 127 9.71 -6.25 12.73
C THR A 127 9.77 -6.16 11.21
N TYR A 128 10.79 -6.75 10.60
CA TYR A 128 10.87 -6.83 9.14
C TYR A 128 9.65 -7.56 8.55
N GLU A 129 9.24 -8.68 9.16
CA GLU A 129 8.10 -9.47 8.72
C GLU A 129 6.79 -8.68 8.83
N GLN A 130 6.62 -7.90 9.90
CA GLN A 130 5.46 -7.02 10.07
C GLN A 130 5.46 -5.88 9.03
N ALA A 131 6.59 -5.22 8.81
CA ALA A 131 6.72 -4.17 7.80
C ALA A 131 6.43 -4.74 6.39
N ARG A 132 6.95 -5.93 6.09
CA ARG A 132 6.70 -6.64 4.85
C ARG A 132 5.23 -7.04 4.68
N ALA A 133 4.58 -7.58 5.72
CA ALA A 133 3.16 -7.90 5.69
C ALA A 133 2.29 -6.65 5.45
N MET A 134 2.63 -5.49 6.04
CA MET A 134 1.94 -4.23 5.78
C MET A 134 2.05 -3.81 4.30
N VAL A 135 3.21 -3.97 3.67
CA VAL A 135 3.37 -3.72 2.22
C VAL A 135 2.45 -4.62 1.40
N TYR A 136 2.45 -5.93 1.70
CA TYR A 136 1.61 -6.90 0.99
C TYR A 136 0.12 -6.57 1.15
N LEU A 137 -0.33 -6.30 2.38
CA LEU A 137 -1.71 -5.87 2.65
C LEU A 137 -2.07 -4.63 1.83
N ALA A 138 -1.23 -3.59 1.84
CA ALA A 138 -1.50 -2.36 1.11
C ALA A 138 -1.63 -2.61 -0.40
N VAL A 139 -0.69 -3.36 -1.00
CA VAL A 139 -0.70 -3.64 -2.45
C VAL A 139 -1.87 -4.55 -2.84
N ILE A 140 -2.14 -5.62 -2.10
CA ILE A 140 -3.27 -6.53 -2.32
C ILE A 140 -4.60 -5.76 -2.27
N HIS A 141 -4.73 -4.81 -1.34
CA HIS A 141 -5.92 -4.01 -1.16
C HIS A 141 -5.94 -2.71 -1.98
N GLY A 142 -5.01 -2.55 -2.95
CA GLY A 142 -5.12 -1.57 -4.03
C GLY A 142 -4.30 -0.30 -3.91
N ALA A 143 -3.43 -0.17 -2.91
CA ALA A 143 -2.46 0.93 -2.87
C ALA A 143 -1.50 0.84 -4.08
N LYS A 144 -1.30 1.98 -4.75
CA LYS A 144 -0.43 2.12 -5.92
C LYS A 144 0.93 2.72 -5.60
N GLY A 145 1.11 3.23 -4.38
CA GLY A 145 2.37 3.79 -3.90
C GLY A 145 2.49 3.60 -2.39
N ILE A 146 3.71 3.37 -1.95
CA ILE A 146 4.06 3.17 -0.54
C ILE A 146 5.05 4.25 -0.12
N PHE A 147 4.77 4.87 1.01
CA PHE A 147 5.65 5.76 1.74
C PHE A 147 5.92 5.17 3.12
N TRP A 148 6.95 5.66 3.79
CA TRP A 148 7.32 5.19 5.12
C TRP A 148 7.36 6.34 6.13
N TYR A 149 6.77 6.12 7.28
CA TYR A 149 6.86 7.03 8.41
C TYR A 149 7.42 6.30 9.64
N SER A 150 8.54 6.75 10.17
CA SER A 150 9.39 7.81 9.65
C SER A 150 10.85 7.35 9.65
N MET A 151 11.67 7.98 8.80
CA MET A 151 13.11 7.73 8.81
C MET A 151 13.79 8.40 10.01
N HIS A 152 13.35 9.61 10.35
CA HIS A 152 13.92 10.39 11.43
C HIS A 152 12.89 11.34 12.05
N ASP A 153 12.77 11.31 13.38
CA ASP A 153 11.93 12.19 14.20
C ASP A 153 12.60 12.48 15.54
N PRO A 154 12.16 13.46 16.32
CA PRO A 154 12.69 13.69 17.65
C PRO A 154 12.65 12.42 18.52
N GLY A 155 13.82 11.91 18.87
CA GLY A 155 13.96 10.66 19.63
C GLY A 155 13.87 9.38 18.81
N TRP A 156 13.76 9.46 17.49
CA TRP A 156 13.70 8.32 16.58
C TRP A 156 14.69 8.45 15.41
N ASP A 157 15.37 7.35 15.09
CA ASP A 157 16.28 7.22 13.96
C ASP A 157 16.22 5.77 13.45
N LEU A 158 15.58 5.58 12.29
CA LEU A 158 15.41 4.27 11.65
C LEU A 158 16.74 3.56 11.41
N THR A 159 17.82 4.33 11.15
CA THR A 159 19.15 3.76 10.87
C THR A 159 19.74 3.02 12.07
N LYS A 160 19.22 3.26 13.26
CA LYS A 160 19.64 2.61 14.52
C LYS A 160 18.76 1.43 14.92
N THR A 161 17.84 1.03 14.08
CA THR A 161 16.88 -0.05 14.36
C THR A 161 17.30 -1.37 13.73
N PRO A 162 16.78 -2.51 14.24
CA PRO A 162 16.95 -3.82 13.60
C PRO A 162 16.35 -3.92 12.19
N LEU A 163 15.41 -3.05 11.84
CA LEU A 163 14.80 -3.02 10.52
C LEU A 163 15.74 -2.46 9.44
N TRP A 164 16.60 -1.50 9.81
CA TRP A 164 17.43 -0.78 8.85
C TRP A 164 18.30 -1.64 7.94
N PRO A 165 19.04 -2.66 8.42
CA PRO A 165 19.89 -3.49 7.57
C PRO A 165 19.13 -4.17 6.42
N ARG A 166 17.83 -4.47 6.62
CA ARG A 166 16.97 -5.12 5.64
C ARG A 166 16.05 -4.13 4.89
N PHE A 167 16.10 -2.84 5.22
CA PHE A 167 15.18 -1.85 4.65
C PHE A 167 15.38 -1.65 3.15
N LYS A 168 16.62 -1.78 2.66
CA LYS A 168 16.93 -1.76 1.22
C LYS A 168 16.28 -2.94 0.48
N GLU A 169 16.33 -4.13 1.06
CA GLU A 169 15.68 -5.33 0.52
C GLU A 169 14.17 -5.14 0.46
N LEU A 170 13.57 -4.66 1.55
CA LEU A 170 12.13 -4.38 1.64
C LEU A 170 11.67 -3.39 0.57
N ASN A 171 12.40 -2.30 0.36
CA ASN A 171 12.05 -1.30 -0.66
C ASN A 171 12.22 -1.83 -2.09
N ALA A 172 13.22 -2.67 -2.35
CA ALA A 172 13.38 -3.31 -3.66
C ALA A 172 12.21 -4.26 -3.96
N GLU A 173 11.79 -5.05 -2.98
CA GLU A 173 10.60 -5.90 -3.09
C GLU A 173 9.33 -5.06 -3.26
N THR A 174 9.15 -4.00 -2.48
CA THR A 174 8.01 -3.07 -2.60
C THR A 174 7.90 -2.50 -4.02
N ALA A 175 9.01 -2.11 -4.64
CA ALA A 175 9.02 -1.61 -6.02
C ALA A 175 8.62 -2.69 -7.03
N GLU A 176 9.04 -3.93 -6.85
CA GLU A 176 8.65 -5.09 -7.66
C GLU A 176 7.13 -5.34 -7.57
N LEU A 177 6.58 -5.36 -6.34
CA LEU A 177 5.14 -5.53 -6.12
C LEU A 177 4.32 -4.38 -6.70
N GLY A 178 4.78 -3.14 -6.52
CA GLY A 178 4.16 -1.95 -7.11
C GLY A 178 4.11 -2.02 -8.63
N ALA A 179 5.19 -2.45 -9.27
CA ALA A 179 5.24 -2.63 -10.73
C ALA A 179 4.22 -3.69 -11.20
N LEU A 180 4.05 -4.79 -10.47
CA LEU A 180 3.02 -5.79 -10.78
C LEU A 180 1.61 -5.21 -10.63
N ALA A 181 1.33 -4.48 -9.57
CA ALA A 181 0.02 -3.89 -9.29
C ALA A 181 -0.38 -2.77 -10.28
N ILE A 182 0.60 -2.09 -10.88
CA ILE A 182 0.36 -0.98 -11.83
C ILE A 182 0.33 -1.48 -13.28
N LEU A 183 1.25 -2.36 -13.66
CA LEU A 183 1.46 -2.78 -15.04
C LEU A 183 0.82 -4.15 -15.36
N GLY A 184 0.50 -4.94 -14.35
CA GLY A 184 -0.13 -6.24 -14.52
C GLY A 184 -1.64 -6.12 -14.73
N LYS A 185 -2.21 -7.08 -15.47
CA LYS A 185 -3.66 -7.23 -15.60
C LYS A 185 -4.20 -7.98 -14.38
N PRO A 186 -5.13 -7.41 -13.60
CA PRO A 186 -5.68 -8.09 -12.43
C PRO A 186 -6.33 -9.43 -12.80
N VAL A 187 -6.08 -10.44 -11.98
CA VAL A 187 -6.75 -11.75 -12.02
C VAL A 187 -7.55 -11.90 -10.74
N GLU A 188 -8.86 -12.04 -10.87
CA GLU A 188 -9.73 -12.24 -9.70
C GLU A 188 -9.43 -13.58 -9.03
N VAL A 189 -9.16 -13.56 -7.74
CA VAL A 189 -8.82 -14.72 -6.92
C VAL A 189 -9.90 -14.90 -5.84
N ALA A 190 -10.39 -16.13 -5.70
CA ALA A 190 -11.15 -16.54 -4.52
C ALA A 190 -10.20 -17.19 -3.51
N CYS A 191 -10.31 -16.76 -2.26
CA CYS A 191 -9.64 -17.37 -1.12
C CYS A 191 -10.69 -17.96 -0.19
N ASP A 192 -10.47 -19.15 0.36
CA ASP A 192 -11.42 -19.86 1.22
C ASP A 192 -11.38 -19.42 2.70
N THR A 193 -10.49 -18.50 3.03
CA THR A 193 -10.37 -17.91 4.37
C THR A 193 -10.10 -16.41 4.31
N GLU A 194 -10.63 -15.67 5.28
CA GLU A 194 -10.38 -14.23 5.46
C GLU A 194 -9.04 -13.95 6.17
N GLU A 195 -8.42 -14.96 6.76
CA GLU A 195 -7.16 -14.82 7.50
C GLU A 195 -5.93 -14.70 6.58
N VAL A 196 -6.07 -15.10 5.31
CA VAL A 196 -5.05 -14.96 4.28
C VAL A 196 -5.53 -14.00 3.20
N HIS A 197 -4.83 -12.91 3.03
CA HIS A 197 -5.09 -11.95 1.96
C HIS A 197 -4.31 -12.35 0.72
N ALA A 198 -4.96 -12.32 -0.44
CA ALA A 198 -4.31 -12.66 -1.70
C ALA A 198 -4.85 -11.84 -2.89
N ALA A 199 -3.96 -11.52 -3.81
CA ALA A 199 -4.31 -10.95 -5.12
C ALA A 199 -3.37 -11.51 -6.19
N ALA A 200 -3.80 -11.44 -7.46
CA ALA A 200 -2.99 -11.92 -8.56
C ALA A 200 -3.04 -10.97 -9.77
N TRP A 201 -1.98 -11.01 -10.54
CA TRP A 201 -1.85 -10.25 -11.79
C TRP A 201 -1.21 -11.10 -12.87
N GLU A 202 -1.70 -10.94 -14.10
CA GLU A 202 -1.05 -11.48 -15.29
C GLU A 202 -0.13 -10.40 -15.88
N ARG A 203 1.11 -10.78 -16.15
CA ARG A 203 2.08 -9.94 -16.85
C ARG A 203 3.00 -10.81 -17.71
N GLU A 204 3.16 -10.45 -18.98
CA GLU A 204 4.06 -11.12 -19.91
C GLU A 204 3.81 -12.65 -20.03
N GLY A 205 2.51 -13.03 -20.00
CA GLY A 205 2.08 -14.43 -20.09
C GLY A 205 2.29 -15.28 -18.84
N ARG A 206 2.65 -14.66 -17.72
CA ARG A 206 2.81 -15.29 -16.40
C ARG A 206 1.81 -14.73 -15.41
N VAL A 207 1.42 -15.54 -14.43
CA VAL A 207 0.58 -15.10 -13.32
C VAL A 207 1.42 -14.98 -12.07
N TYR A 208 1.32 -13.82 -11.43
CA TYR A 208 1.97 -13.50 -10.17
C TYR A 208 0.92 -13.45 -9.08
N ILE A 209 1.15 -14.17 -7.98
CA ILE A 209 0.25 -14.23 -6.84
C ILE A 209 0.96 -13.65 -5.63
N LEU A 210 0.39 -12.59 -5.09
CA LEU A 210 0.77 -12.06 -3.79
C LEU A 210 -0.14 -12.67 -2.74
N ALA A 211 0.43 -13.16 -1.64
CA ALA A 211 -0.33 -13.62 -0.51
C ALA A 211 0.35 -13.25 0.81
N THR A 212 -0.44 -12.93 1.83
CA THR A 212 0.06 -12.65 3.18
C THR A 212 -0.89 -13.17 4.24
N ASN A 213 -0.30 -13.71 5.30
CA ASN A 213 -0.95 -14.06 6.55
C ASN A 213 -0.49 -13.06 7.63
N PRO A 214 -1.28 -12.04 7.98
CA PRO A 214 -0.91 -11.05 8.98
C PRO A 214 -1.06 -11.57 10.42
N GLY A 215 -1.60 -12.77 10.60
CA GLY A 215 -1.89 -13.40 11.89
C GLY A 215 -0.66 -13.94 12.61
N LYS A 216 -0.85 -14.33 13.87
CA LYS A 216 0.21 -14.84 14.77
C LYS A 216 0.46 -16.35 14.65
N ASP A 217 -0.39 -17.07 13.94
CA ASP A 217 -0.30 -18.50 13.70
C ASP A 217 -0.16 -18.80 12.21
N ALA A 218 0.44 -19.94 11.86
CA ALA A 218 0.47 -20.39 10.48
C ALA A 218 -0.94 -20.63 9.94
N ARG A 219 -1.18 -20.30 8.67
CA ARG A 219 -2.48 -20.48 8.00
C ARG A 219 -2.33 -21.15 6.66
N THR A 220 -3.28 -22.03 6.39
CA THR A 220 -3.42 -22.67 5.07
C THR A 220 -4.66 -22.10 4.39
N ALA A 221 -4.51 -21.71 3.15
CA ALA A 221 -5.59 -21.17 2.32
C ALA A 221 -5.65 -21.88 0.97
N THR A 222 -6.84 -21.97 0.40
CA THR A 222 -7.08 -22.45 -0.95
C THR A 222 -7.38 -21.27 -1.86
N LEU A 223 -6.54 -21.08 -2.87
CA LEU A 223 -6.69 -19.99 -3.84
C LEU A 223 -7.15 -20.55 -5.19
N LYS A 224 -8.18 -19.92 -5.77
CA LYS A 224 -8.72 -20.24 -7.11
C LYS A 224 -8.92 -18.98 -7.93
N PRO A 225 -8.63 -18.95 -9.24
CA PRO A 225 -9.08 -17.89 -10.11
C PRO A 225 -10.61 -17.95 -10.20
N ARG A 226 -11.30 -16.81 -10.07
CA ARG A 226 -12.78 -16.75 -10.15
C ARG A 226 -13.31 -17.06 -11.54
N ALA A 227 -12.55 -16.71 -12.57
CA ALA A 227 -12.89 -17.00 -13.95
C ALA A 227 -11.72 -17.69 -14.66
N GLY A 228 -12.01 -18.76 -15.40
CA GLY A 228 -11.00 -19.47 -16.16
C GLY A 228 -10.09 -20.37 -15.31
N ARG A 229 -8.86 -20.51 -15.79
CA ARG A 229 -7.76 -21.22 -15.11
C ARG A 229 -6.64 -20.23 -14.89
N TRP A 230 -5.75 -20.53 -13.92
CA TRP A 230 -4.46 -19.85 -13.92
C TRP A 230 -3.89 -19.91 -15.35
N ALA A 231 -3.35 -18.81 -15.89
CA ALA A 231 -2.96 -18.69 -17.32
C ALA A 231 -2.03 -19.84 -17.81
N ALA A 232 -1.38 -20.51 -16.88
CA ALA A 232 -0.60 -21.72 -17.06
C ALA A 232 -1.43 -23.02 -17.02
N GLY A 233 -2.66 -23.01 -17.50
CA GLY A 233 -3.59 -24.16 -17.51
C GLY A 233 -3.19 -25.34 -18.40
N ARG A 234 -1.90 -25.55 -18.63
CA ARG A 234 -1.32 -26.80 -19.11
C ARG A 234 -0.82 -27.59 -17.91
N ASP A 235 -1.12 -28.86 -17.88
CA ASP A 235 -0.49 -29.79 -16.95
C ASP A 235 1.03 -29.63 -17.07
N GLY A 236 1.69 -29.17 -16.01
CA GLY A 236 3.14 -28.95 -16.01
C GLY A 236 3.60 -27.49 -15.86
N ALA A 237 2.69 -26.51 -15.68
CA ALA A 237 3.10 -25.15 -15.37
C ALA A 237 3.96 -25.08 -14.11
N ALA A 238 5.16 -24.51 -14.22
CA ALA A 238 6.07 -24.37 -13.10
C ALA A 238 5.54 -23.30 -12.13
N LEU A 239 5.29 -23.70 -10.89
CA LEU A 239 5.02 -22.79 -9.79
C LEU A 239 6.31 -22.59 -8.99
N ARG A 240 6.70 -21.36 -8.76
CA ARG A 240 7.90 -21.04 -7.98
C ARG A 240 7.68 -19.87 -7.02
N VAL A 241 8.34 -19.93 -5.88
CA VAL A 241 8.44 -18.83 -4.94
C VAL A 241 9.50 -17.85 -5.45
N LEU A 242 9.11 -16.61 -5.67
CA LEU A 242 10.04 -15.53 -6.03
C LEU A 242 10.52 -14.79 -4.79
N ARG A 243 9.63 -14.61 -3.81
CA ARG A 243 9.91 -13.89 -2.56
C ARG A 243 9.21 -14.56 -1.38
N GLY A 244 9.88 -14.56 -0.24
CA GLY A 244 9.35 -15.11 1.02
C GLY A 244 9.38 -16.62 1.08
N GLU A 245 8.62 -17.17 2.03
CA GLU A 245 8.53 -18.59 2.30
C GLU A 245 7.06 -19.03 2.28
N ALA A 246 6.78 -20.12 1.60
CA ALA A 246 5.46 -20.72 1.59
C ALA A 246 5.57 -22.19 1.22
N GLU A 247 4.76 -23.03 1.86
CA GLU A 247 4.49 -24.37 1.36
C GLU A 247 3.29 -24.30 0.41
N PHE A 248 3.38 -24.96 -0.74
CA PHE A 248 2.30 -24.89 -1.71
C PHE A 248 2.10 -26.22 -2.44
N LYS A 249 0.88 -26.44 -2.89
CA LYS A 249 0.51 -27.58 -3.73
C LYS A 249 -0.55 -27.16 -4.75
N MET A 250 -0.27 -27.41 -6.02
CA MET A 250 -1.26 -27.22 -7.09
C MET A 250 -2.02 -28.54 -7.34
N ARG A 251 -3.35 -28.46 -7.34
CA ARG A 251 -4.22 -29.58 -7.72
C ARG A 251 -5.43 -29.05 -8.51
N GLU A 252 -5.67 -29.60 -9.69
CA GLU A 252 -6.84 -29.31 -10.51
C GLU A 252 -7.14 -27.81 -10.67
N GLY A 253 -6.08 -27.01 -10.90
CA GLY A 253 -6.21 -25.54 -11.02
C GLY A 253 -6.47 -24.81 -9.71
N THR A 254 -6.30 -25.47 -8.57
CA THR A 254 -6.43 -24.91 -7.24
C THR A 254 -5.06 -24.89 -6.56
N LEU A 255 -4.70 -23.75 -5.99
CA LEU A 255 -3.46 -23.58 -5.22
C LEU A 255 -3.76 -23.69 -3.73
N LEU A 256 -3.28 -24.75 -3.09
CA LEU A 256 -3.20 -24.85 -1.63
C LEU A 256 -1.90 -24.16 -1.19
N LEU A 257 -2.01 -23.20 -0.30
CA LEU A 257 -0.90 -22.35 0.16
C LEU A 257 -0.88 -22.31 1.68
N THR A 258 0.26 -22.66 2.29
CA THR A 258 0.47 -22.49 3.74
C THR A 258 1.52 -21.42 3.98
N LEU A 259 1.15 -20.41 4.75
CA LEU A 259 2.00 -19.30 5.14
C LEU A 259 2.28 -19.35 6.65
N PRO A 260 3.53 -19.12 7.07
CA PRO A 260 3.86 -18.99 8.49
C PRO A 260 3.15 -17.78 9.14
N ALA A 261 3.28 -17.66 10.44
CA ALA A 261 2.85 -16.46 11.17
C ALA A 261 3.53 -15.21 10.59
N VAL A 262 2.76 -14.15 10.36
CA VAL A 262 3.22 -12.88 9.72
C VAL A 262 3.95 -13.13 8.39
N GLY A 263 3.59 -14.22 7.71
CA GLY A 263 4.24 -14.67 6.47
C GLY A 263 3.68 -13.98 5.23
N SER A 264 4.56 -13.64 4.31
CA SER A 264 4.17 -13.08 3.02
C SER A 264 4.95 -13.74 1.89
N THR A 265 4.35 -13.92 0.72
CA THR A 265 4.98 -14.57 -0.41
C THR A 265 4.56 -13.96 -1.75
N LEU A 266 5.50 -13.93 -2.68
CA LEU A 266 5.26 -13.70 -4.10
C LEU A 266 5.54 -14.99 -4.84
N LEU A 267 4.53 -15.52 -5.51
CA LEU A 267 4.60 -16.72 -6.34
C LEU A 267 4.47 -16.34 -7.82
N GLU A 268 5.12 -17.11 -8.68
CA GLU A 268 4.96 -17.03 -10.14
C GLU A 268 4.45 -18.36 -10.67
N ILE A 269 3.44 -18.32 -11.51
CA ILE A 269 2.95 -19.42 -12.32
C ILE A 269 3.28 -19.11 -13.78
N GLY A 270 4.15 -19.89 -14.38
CA GLY A 270 4.54 -19.72 -15.76
C GLY A 270 4.87 -21.05 -16.42
N GLY A 271 4.67 -21.13 -17.72
CA GLY A 271 5.05 -22.25 -18.56
C GLY A 271 6.09 -21.85 -19.56
#